data_917673ed452c26631bdf7eee93950f6f
#
_entry.id   917673ed452c26631bdf7eee93950f6f
#
_cell.length_a   1.000
_cell.length_b   1.000
_cell.length_c   1.000
_cell.angle_alpha   90.00
_cell.angle_beta   90.00
_cell.angle_gamma   90.00
#
_symmetry.space_group_name_H-M   'P 1'
#
loop_
_entity.id
_entity.type
_entity.pdbx_description
1 polymer ?
#
loop_
_entity_poly.entity_id
_entity_poly.type
_entity_poly.pdbx_seq_one_letter_code
_entity_poly.pdbx_strand_id
1 'polypeptide(L)'
;TGKGNDYQGWEFYKDTKVLYGSVIINEKRYTNPKPTSMKWRPDKIICVYKIDGITIKEEKFITPNDAAVSIITASKPITIEFEGHSFFHRNSVSSSSSIQFDSKNNSIVIKEGGKVRSKPDPDGKLRIGPCVYSGMTTVLSCSKDIKTTLVTALDENKVHEYKFSIPCDSKGITVSWAMHDNRNKAISMAREAITKDRKFLAEKTNKMNKLLNEEIPWFRCSDERFVDIYYYLWSLYLMYYIEVGKGWEMEPHTQTAVNNFLGMHRYDAAFQIKVGAWTNNKKHFAYGNVLTWKHLTKNNRYRELKDGIRMISDNKGISWHSGAYGVETCEHVLGAWQIYEHTGDVEFLRRCYLDHFDKLFKKRLPSFAMNLFEVAEKLERISFLIGKPEDAKHWKDIIRRDKNHIRSMFDQRWESNEISNYFAGPKNGMIMTNGFWA
;
A
#
# COMPACT_ATOMS: atom_id res chain seq x y z
N THR A 1 5.77 3.15 11.07
CA THR A 1 5.26 2.39 12.21
C THR A 1 6.41 1.65 12.86
N GLY A 2 6.93 2.19 13.97
CA GLY A 2 7.99 1.57 14.72
C GLY A 2 7.58 0.23 15.30
N LYS A 3 8.52 -0.67 15.50
CA LYS A 3 8.29 -1.90 16.23
C LYS A 3 8.06 -1.56 17.70
N GLY A 4 6.89 -1.87 18.22
CA GLY A 4 6.52 -1.65 19.60
C GLY A 4 6.25 -0.18 19.95
N ASN A 5 6.46 0.19 21.22
CA ASN A 5 6.15 1.51 21.76
C ASN A 5 7.22 2.59 21.50
N ASP A 6 8.18 2.35 20.62
CA ASP A 6 9.36 3.21 20.43
C ASP A 6 9.26 4.12 19.20
N TYR A 7 8.04 4.36 18.70
CA TYR A 7 7.85 5.21 17.53
C TYR A 7 8.07 6.69 17.82
N GLN A 8 8.96 7.33 17.09
CA GLN A 8 9.37 8.71 17.35
C GLN A 8 9.69 9.54 16.14
N GLY A 9 9.49 9.03 14.96
CA GLY A 9 9.77 9.71 13.73
C GLY A 9 8.80 9.27 12.65
N TRP A 10 9.25 9.35 11.43
CA TRP A 10 8.64 8.74 10.28
C TRP A 10 9.51 7.59 9.82
N GLU A 11 8.90 6.52 9.40
CA GLU A 11 9.58 5.41 8.77
C GLU A 11 9.07 5.28 7.34
N PHE A 12 9.98 5.34 6.41
CA PHE A 12 9.67 5.10 5.02
C PHE A 12 10.25 3.75 4.61
N TYR A 13 9.40 2.85 4.17
CA TYR A 13 9.77 1.54 3.67
C TYR A 13 10.79 0.79 4.54
N LYS A 14 10.32 0.01 5.47
CA LYS A 14 11.02 -0.93 6.37
C LYS A 14 12.23 -0.43 7.16
N ASP A 15 13.19 0.23 6.51
CA ASP A 15 14.52 0.40 7.10
C ASP A 15 15.03 1.86 7.04
N THR A 16 14.23 2.78 6.50
CA THR A 16 14.67 4.18 6.36
C THR A 16 14.05 5.04 7.45
N LYS A 17 14.90 5.46 8.38
CA LYS A 17 14.52 6.41 9.43
C LYS A 17 14.44 7.81 8.86
N VAL A 18 13.33 8.47 9.11
CA VAL A 18 13.06 9.84 8.67
C VAL A 18 12.59 10.66 9.84
N LEU A 19 13.26 11.77 10.13
CA LEU A 19 12.89 12.70 11.20
C LEU A 19 12.72 12.02 12.56
N TYR A 20 13.63 11.12 12.94
CA TYR A 20 13.66 10.57 14.28
C TYR A 20 14.13 11.65 15.25
N GLY A 21 13.39 11.86 16.34
CA GLY A 21 13.58 12.99 17.24
C GLY A 21 14.18 12.62 18.59
N SER A 22 15.07 13.47 19.08
CA SER A 22 15.51 13.54 20.48
C SER A 22 15.14 14.92 21.05
N VAL A 23 14.86 14.98 22.35
CA VAL A 23 14.55 16.22 23.04
C VAL A 23 15.73 16.59 23.92
N ILE A 24 16.15 17.87 23.86
CA ILE A 24 17.24 18.40 24.68
C ILE A 24 16.65 19.49 25.61
N ILE A 25 16.79 19.29 26.92
CA ILE A 25 16.33 20.19 27.96
C ILE A 25 17.49 20.45 28.91
N ASN A 26 17.89 21.70 29.09
CA ASN A 26 19.01 22.07 29.96
C ASN A 26 20.24 21.18 29.73
N GLU A 27 20.65 21.07 28.47
CA GLU A 27 21.79 20.26 27.98
C GLU A 27 21.62 18.74 28.13
N LYS A 28 20.59 18.28 28.82
CA LYS A 28 20.28 16.85 28.93
C LYS A 28 19.51 16.35 27.73
N ARG A 29 20.02 15.30 27.08
CA ARG A 29 19.42 14.68 25.91
C ARG A 29 18.54 13.50 26.30
N TYR A 30 17.29 13.52 25.85
CA TYR A 30 16.33 12.44 25.93
C TYR A 30 16.19 11.80 24.55
N THR A 31 16.89 10.70 24.35
CA THR A 31 16.85 9.95 23.09
C THR A 31 15.59 9.09 23.06
N ASN A 32 14.87 9.18 21.98
CA ASN A 32 13.66 8.39 21.76
C ASN A 32 12.68 8.43 22.95
N PRO A 33 12.20 9.61 23.40
CA PRO A 33 11.25 9.68 24.50
C PRO A 33 9.93 9.02 24.10
N LYS A 34 9.37 8.19 24.94
CA LYS A 34 8.06 7.58 24.68
C LYS A 34 6.95 8.59 24.89
N PRO A 35 5.93 8.64 24.02
CA PRO A 35 4.78 9.50 24.26
C PRO A 35 4.01 9.03 25.51
N THR A 36 3.59 9.97 26.34
CA THR A 36 2.71 9.72 27.48
C THR A 36 1.30 9.35 27.02
N SER A 37 0.88 9.91 25.89
CA SER A 37 -0.33 9.52 25.19
C SER A 37 -0.16 9.63 23.69
N MET A 38 -0.81 8.73 22.97
CA MET A 38 -0.87 8.74 21.51
C MET A 38 -2.31 8.51 21.08
N LYS A 39 -2.81 9.40 20.25
CA LYS A 39 -4.13 9.26 19.63
C LYS A 39 -3.98 9.16 18.13
N TRP A 40 -4.38 8.02 17.58
CA TRP A 40 -4.51 7.84 16.15
C TRP A 40 -5.87 8.36 15.68
N ARG A 41 -5.88 9.02 14.55
CA ARG A 41 -7.06 9.45 13.80
C ARG A 41 -6.81 9.19 12.31
N PRO A 42 -7.84 9.04 11.48
CA PRO A 42 -7.65 8.85 10.03
C PRO A 42 -6.90 9.98 9.33
N ASP A 43 -7.03 11.20 9.85
CA ASP A 43 -6.41 12.41 9.30
C ASP A 43 -5.01 12.69 9.86
N LYS A 44 -4.73 12.25 11.10
CA LYS A 44 -3.46 12.55 11.81
C LYS A 44 -3.18 11.64 12.98
N ILE A 45 -1.94 11.66 13.44
CA ILE A 45 -1.53 11.09 14.73
C ILE A 45 -1.19 12.24 15.66
N ILE A 46 -1.66 12.18 16.90
CA ILE A 46 -1.36 13.16 17.95
C ILE A 46 -0.57 12.44 19.04
N CYS A 47 0.67 12.89 19.27
CA CYS A 47 1.53 12.41 20.34
C CYS A 47 1.71 13.51 21.39
N VAL A 48 1.65 13.12 22.66
CA VAL A 48 1.94 14.02 23.79
C VAL A 48 3.06 13.39 24.62
N TYR A 49 4.09 14.16 24.87
CA TYR A 49 5.23 13.77 25.70
C TYR A 49 5.26 14.65 26.94
N LYS A 50 5.60 14.05 28.08
CA LYS A 50 5.87 14.78 29.35
C LYS A 50 7.27 14.45 29.79
N ILE A 51 8.16 15.42 29.71
CA ILE A 51 9.59 15.27 30.00
C ILE A 51 10.04 16.43 30.88
N ASP A 52 10.55 16.16 32.07
CA ASP A 52 11.02 17.15 33.04
C ASP A 52 10.04 18.32 33.29
N GLY A 53 8.75 17.98 33.44
CA GLY A 53 7.69 18.97 33.65
C GLY A 53 7.35 19.82 32.43
N ILE A 54 7.89 19.48 31.25
CA ILE A 54 7.57 20.09 29.96
C ILE A 54 6.61 19.19 29.19
N THR A 55 5.52 19.78 28.72
CA THR A 55 4.59 19.09 27.80
C THR A 55 4.94 19.42 26.37
N ILE A 56 5.16 18.39 25.55
CA ILE A 56 5.42 18.51 24.12
C ILE A 56 4.27 17.84 23.38
N LYS A 57 3.67 18.54 22.43
CA LYS A 57 2.61 18.00 21.58
C LYS A 57 3.13 17.93 20.13
N GLU A 58 2.93 16.80 19.48
CA GLU A 58 3.27 16.59 18.08
C GLU A 58 2.05 16.10 17.31
N GLU A 59 1.72 16.77 16.20
CA GLU A 59 0.69 16.35 15.24
C GLU A 59 1.36 15.93 13.94
N LYS A 60 1.16 14.66 13.55
CA LYS A 60 1.75 14.06 12.34
C LYS A 60 0.69 13.77 11.30
N PHE A 61 0.93 14.15 10.06
CA PHE A 61 0.02 13.85 8.95
C PHE A 61 0.76 13.87 7.60
N ILE A 62 0.11 13.31 6.57
CA ILE A 62 0.56 13.44 5.18
C ILE A 62 -0.30 14.51 4.51
N THR A 63 0.34 15.45 3.84
CA THR A 63 -0.32 16.53 3.11
C THR A 63 -0.98 16.07 1.82
N PRO A 64 -1.90 16.84 1.23
CA PRO A 64 -2.48 16.51 -0.08
C PRO A 64 -1.48 16.42 -1.23
N ASN A 65 -0.29 17.01 -1.10
CA ASN A 65 0.81 16.90 -2.06
C ASN A 65 1.89 15.89 -1.67
N ASP A 66 1.52 14.88 -0.85
CA ASP A 66 2.34 13.72 -0.47
C ASP A 66 3.62 14.06 0.35
N ALA A 67 3.61 15.15 1.11
CA ALA A 67 4.68 15.43 2.07
C ALA A 67 4.28 14.95 3.49
N ALA A 68 5.21 14.33 4.20
CA ALA A 68 5.05 14.02 5.61
C ALA A 68 5.36 15.27 6.46
N VAL A 69 4.52 15.56 7.45
CA VAL A 69 4.63 16.75 8.29
C VAL A 69 4.51 16.38 9.76
N SER A 70 5.37 16.96 10.59
CA SER A 70 5.22 17.02 12.04
C SER A 70 5.14 18.48 12.48
N ILE A 71 4.05 18.83 13.16
CA ILE A 71 3.86 20.12 13.82
C ILE A 71 4.06 19.91 15.31
N ILE A 72 5.05 20.57 15.90
CA ILE A 72 5.48 20.33 17.27
C ILE A 72 5.41 21.61 18.07
N THR A 73 4.85 21.55 19.27
CA THR A 73 4.83 22.65 20.25
C THR A 73 5.34 22.15 21.59
N ALA A 74 5.97 23.03 22.36
CA ALA A 74 6.44 22.73 23.71
C ALA A 74 5.98 23.80 24.72
N SER A 75 5.56 23.40 25.92
CA SER A 75 5.09 24.34 26.94
C SER A 75 6.17 25.27 27.51
N LYS A 76 7.45 24.92 27.29
CA LYS A 76 8.62 25.73 27.61
C LYS A 76 9.65 25.58 26.52
N PRO A 77 10.61 26.54 26.36
CA PRO A 77 11.68 26.41 25.35
C PRO A 77 12.51 25.13 25.53
N ILE A 78 12.70 24.43 24.45
CA ILE A 78 13.51 23.22 24.34
C ILE A 78 14.26 23.23 23.00
N THR A 79 15.19 22.31 22.83
CA THR A 79 15.75 21.99 21.53
C THR A 79 15.28 20.60 21.09
N ILE A 80 14.80 20.47 19.86
CA ILE A 80 14.54 19.18 19.24
C ILE A 80 15.64 18.88 18.24
N GLU A 81 16.19 17.71 18.34
CA GLU A 81 17.19 17.21 17.39
C GLU A 81 16.56 16.10 16.56
N PHE A 82 16.65 16.23 15.24
CA PHE A 82 16.19 15.23 14.27
C PHE A 82 17.37 14.54 13.62
N GLU A 83 17.22 13.24 13.39
CA GLU A 83 18.19 12.42 12.68
C GLU A 83 17.53 11.48 11.69
N GLY A 84 18.28 11.05 10.71
CA GLY A 84 17.84 10.08 9.71
C GLY A 84 18.96 9.84 8.69
N HIS A 85 18.63 9.11 7.64
CA HIS A 85 19.62 8.73 6.64
C HIS A 85 19.00 8.62 5.24
N SER A 86 19.84 8.57 4.21
CA SER A 86 19.46 8.25 2.84
C SER A 86 18.87 6.83 2.77
N PHE A 87 18.17 6.51 1.68
CA PHE A 87 17.57 5.18 1.55
C PHE A 87 18.63 4.08 1.68
N PHE A 88 18.29 3.13 2.53
CA PHE A 88 19.05 1.92 2.71
C PHE A 88 18.23 0.71 2.26
N HIS A 89 18.90 -0.21 1.62
CA HIS A 89 18.35 -1.53 1.34
C HIS A 89 19.38 -2.60 1.76
N ARG A 90 18.95 -3.58 2.56
CA ARG A 90 19.80 -4.65 3.08
C ARG A 90 20.59 -5.43 2.02
N ASN A 91 20.16 -5.39 0.76
CA ASN A 91 20.85 -6.00 -0.37
C ASN A 91 21.64 -4.97 -1.19
N SER A 92 21.85 -3.77 -0.66
CA SER A 92 22.66 -2.75 -1.33
C SER A 92 24.09 -3.23 -1.51
N VAL A 93 24.61 -3.05 -2.71
CA VAL A 93 26.00 -3.32 -3.07
C VAL A 93 26.77 -2.03 -3.32
N SER A 94 26.07 -0.91 -3.51
CA SER A 94 26.64 0.42 -3.56
C SER A 94 25.58 1.47 -3.22
N SER A 95 26.02 2.59 -2.65
CA SER A 95 25.22 3.81 -2.50
C SER A 95 25.86 4.91 -3.33
N SER A 96 25.20 5.37 -4.37
CA SER A 96 25.59 6.54 -5.14
C SER A 96 24.82 7.80 -4.72
N SER A 97 24.25 7.79 -3.53
CA SER A 97 23.52 8.92 -2.95
C SER A 97 24.45 10.09 -2.68
N SER A 98 23.90 11.29 -2.69
CA SER A 98 24.58 12.49 -2.20
C SER A 98 23.69 13.26 -1.26
N ILE A 99 24.29 13.94 -0.28
CA ILE A 99 23.57 14.76 0.69
C ILE A 99 24.18 16.15 0.75
N GLN A 100 23.33 17.17 0.82
CA GLN A 100 23.76 18.56 0.93
C GLN A 100 22.77 19.41 1.72
N PHE A 101 23.24 20.48 2.33
CA PHE A 101 22.38 21.52 2.90
C PHE A 101 22.19 22.63 1.88
N ASP A 102 20.94 22.91 1.53
CA ASP A 102 20.53 24.00 0.66
C ASP A 102 20.12 25.19 1.55
N SER A 103 21.05 26.11 1.78
CA SER A 103 20.86 27.27 2.65
C SER A 103 19.78 28.21 2.13
N LYS A 104 19.63 28.34 0.80
CA LYS A 104 18.59 29.19 0.16
C LYS A 104 17.19 28.72 0.52
N ASN A 105 16.99 27.42 0.60
CA ASN A 105 15.69 26.80 0.89
C ASN A 105 15.58 26.33 2.34
N ASN A 106 16.61 26.52 3.16
CA ASN A 106 16.69 26.00 4.53
C ASN A 106 16.29 24.51 4.60
N SER A 107 16.94 23.70 3.77
CA SER A 107 16.55 22.31 3.55
C SER A 107 17.77 21.39 3.41
N ILE A 108 17.63 20.17 3.92
CA ILE A 108 18.55 19.08 3.62
C ILE A 108 18.02 18.37 2.37
N VAL A 109 18.86 18.23 1.37
CA VAL A 109 18.55 17.62 0.10
C VAL A 109 19.40 16.38 -0.10
N ILE A 110 18.74 15.24 -0.31
CA ILE A 110 19.38 13.96 -0.58
C ILE A 110 19.02 13.52 -1.99
N LYS A 111 20.01 13.33 -2.84
CA LYS A 111 19.83 12.68 -4.14
C LYS A 111 19.99 11.18 -3.88
N GLU A 112 18.91 10.44 -4.01
CA GLU A 112 18.92 9.00 -3.78
C GLU A 112 19.55 8.27 -4.97
N GLY A 113 20.36 7.29 -4.66
CA GLY A 113 21.05 6.46 -5.64
C GLY A 113 21.25 5.05 -5.12
N GLY A 114 22.15 4.33 -5.77
CA GLY A 114 22.58 3.03 -5.31
C GLY A 114 22.16 1.88 -6.23
N LYS A 115 22.82 0.77 -6.00
CA LYS A 115 22.59 -0.49 -6.68
C LYS A 115 22.32 -1.58 -5.65
N VAL A 116 21.46 -2.51 -6.02
CA VAL A 116 21.13 -3.66 -5.18
C VAL A 116 21.39 -4.95 -5.93
N ARG A 117 21.72 -6.00 -5.17
CA ARG A 117 21.89 -7.34 -5.71
C ARG A 117 20.55 -8.05 -5.73
N SER A 118 20.20 -8.65 -6.87
CA SER A 118 19.01 -9.47 -6.99
C SER A 118 19.14 -10.78 -6.20
N LYS A 119 18.01 -11.43 -5.96
CA LYS A 119 18.06 -12.87 -5.68
C LYS A 119 18.54 -13.60 -6.93
N PRO A 120 19.19 -14.77 -6.77
CA PRO A 120 19.55 -15.60 -7.92
C PRO A 120 18.32 -15.90 -8.79
N ASP A 121 18.45 -15.73 -10.07
CA ASP A 121 17.49 -16.23 -11.04
C ASP A 121 17.44 -17.78 -10.97
N PRO A 122 16.42 -18.43 -11.57
CA PRO A 122 16.38 -19.89 -11.66
C PRO A 122 17.64 -20.51 -12.31
N ASP A 123 18.37 -19.73 -13.10
CA ASP A 123 19.67 -20.08 -13.68
C ASP A 123 20.87 -19.81 -12.76
N GLY A 124 20.63 -19.41 -11.53
CA GLY A 124 21.66 -19.11 -10.51
C GLY A 124 22.38 -17.78 -10.69
N LYS A 125 22.02 -16.95 -11.68
CA LYS A 125 22.69 -15.67 -11.93
C LYS A 125 22.19 -14.59 -11.01
N LEU A 126 23.12 -13.90 -10.36
CA LEU A 126 22.89 -12.67 -9.62
C LEU A 126 22.95 -11.47 -10.56
N ARG A 127 21.93 -10.63 -10.51
CA ARG A 127 21.93 -9.36 -11.25
C ARG A 127 22.14 -8.21 -10.28
N ILE A 128 22.82 -7.20 -10.76
CA ILE A 128 22.96 -5.92 -10.04
C ILE A 128 22.18 -4.89 -10.86
N GLY A 129 21.23 -4.25 -10.21
CA GLY A 129 20.37 -3.24 -10.82
C GLY A 129 20.24 -1.99 -9.95
N PRO A 130 19.63 -0.93 -10.49
CA PRO A 130 19.38 0.29 -9.72
C PRO A 130 18.43 0.00 -8.55
N CYS A 131 18.63 0.70 -7.43
CA CYS A 131 17.65 0.72 -6.34
C CYS A 131 16.35 1.38 -6.81
N VAL A 132 15.22 0.94 -6.28
CA VAL A 132 13.87 1.50 -6.62
C VAL A 132 13.81 3.02 -6.45
N TYR A 133 14.53 3.57 -5.49
CA TYR A 133 14.56 5.02 -5.24
C TYR A 133 15.68 5.74 -5.99
N SER A 134 16.47 5.02 -6.77
CA SER A 134 17.55 5.62 -7.55
C SER A 134 17.01 6.71 -8.48
N GLY A 135 17.62 7.88 -8.38
CA GLY A 135 17.17 9.06 -9.14
C GLY A 135 16.15 9.95 -8.42
N MET A 136 15.53 9.48 -7.33
CA MET A 136 14.63 10.31 -6.52
C MET A 136 15.43 11.37 -5.73
N THR A 137 14.77 12.43 -5.38
CA THR A 137 15.28 13.46 -4.47
C THR A 137 14.42 13.52 -3.24
N THR A 138 15.02 13.34 -2.08
CA THR A 138 14.42 13.52 -0.77
C THR A 138 14.77 14.90 -0.22
N VAL A 139 13.80 15.60 0.34
CA VAL A 139 13.96 16.94 0.91
C VAL A 139 13.37 17.00 2.29
N LEU A 140 14.18 17.46 3.25
CA LEU A 140 13.74 17.78 4.61
C LEU A 140 13.82 19.29 4.80
N SER A 141 12.74 19.89 5.28
CA SER A 141 12.65 21.32 5.53
C SER A 141 12.09 21.63 6.91
N CYS A 142 12.36 22.82 7.40
CA CYS A 142 11.85 23.30 8.68
C CYS A 142 11.35 24.73 8.59
N SER A 143 10.40 25.08 9.48
CA SER A 143 9.86 26.43 9.62
C SER A 143 10.83 27.42 10.32
N LYS A 144 11.85 26.89 11.02
CA LYS A 144 12.94 27.68 11.62
C LYS A 144 14.28 27.27 11.01
N ASP A 145 15.30 28.10 11.20
CA ASP A 145 16.62 27.82 10.67
C ASP A 145 17.21 26.52 11.22
N ILE A 146 17.72 25.71 10.29
CA ILE A 146 18.30 24.41 10.59
C ILE A 146 19.78 24.59 10.93
N LYS A 147 20.19 24.12 12.12
CA LYS A 147 21.59 23.86 12.44
C LYS A 147 21.89 22.41 12.15
N THR A 148 22.62 22.14 11.09
CA THR A 148 22.78 20.78 10.57
C THR A 148 24.20 20.23 10.71
N THR A 149 24.29 18.92 10.92
CA THR A 149 25.48 18.11 10.71
C THR A 149 25.16 17.05 9.69
N LEU A 150 25.96 16.97 8.63
CA LEU A 150 25.82 15.97 7.58
C LEU A 150 27.02 15.03 7.64
N VAL A 151 26.74 13.74 7.58
CA VAL A 151 27.75 12.68 7.52
C VAL A 151 27.67 12.04 6.14
N THR A 152 28.67 12.29 5.33
CA THR A 152 28.80 11.63 4.03
C THR A 152 29.34 10.22 4.23
N ALA A 153 28.76 9.23 3.55
CA ALA A 153 29.25 7.87 3.58
C ALA A 153 30.71 7.79 3.12
N LEU A 154 31.52 7.04 3.87
CA LEU A 154 32.96 6.86 3.59
C LEU A 154 33.22 5.84 2.49
N ASP A 155 32.25 4.99 2.21
CA ASP A 155 32.30 3.96 1.15
C ASP A 155 30.93 3.79 0.46
N GLU A 156 30.92 3.07 -0.66
CA GLU A 156 29.72 2.86 -1.49
C GLU A 156 28.60 2.09 -0.79
N ASN A 157 28.90 1.40 0.31
CA ASN A 157 27.96 0.54 1.01
C ASN A 157 27.28 1.22 2.19
N LYS A 158 27.75 2.41 2.56
CA LYS A 158 27.19 3.17 3.68
C LYS A 158 26.20 4.20 3.21
N VAL A 159 25.20 4.45 4.05
CA VAL A 159 24.20 5.50 3.84
C VAL A 159 24.74 6.85 4.31
N HIS A 160 24.31 7.92 3.67
CA HIS A 160 24.51 9.27 4.18
C HIS A 160 23.58 9.52 5.35
N GLU A 161 24.07 10.16 6.39
CA GLU A 161 23.30 10.49 7.58
C GLU A 161 23.12 12.00 7.70
N TYR A 162 22.03 12.42 8.29
CA TYR A 162 21.81 13.80 8.67
C TYR A 162 21.40 13.89 10.13
N LYS A 163 21.76 15.00 10.73
CA LYS A 163 21.36 15.41 12.06
C LYS A 163 21.17 16.91 12.06
N PHE A 164 20.09 17.39 12.61
CA PHE A 164 19.85 18.82 12.76
C PHE A 164 19.06 19.13 14.02
N SER A 165 19.36 20.31 14.60
CA SER A 165 18.73 20.76 15.83
C SER A 165 17.96 22.05 15.62
N ILE A 166 16.80 22.17 16.29
CA ILE A 166 15.88 23.28 16.14
C ILE A 166 15.36 23.69 17.51
N PRO A 167 15.37 25.00 17.87
CA PRO A 167 14.68 25.49 19.05
C PRO A 167 13.16 25.41 18.86
N CYS A 168 12.48 24.85 19.86
CA CYS A 168 11.04 24.70 19.91
C CYS A 168 10.46 25.30 21.20
N ASP A 169 9.34 26.01 21.10
CA ASP A 169 8.65 26.66 22.18
C ASP A 169 7.11 26.55 21.99
N SER A 170 6.33 27.39 22.69
CA SER A 170 4.88 27.44 22.57
C SER A 170 4.39 27.89 21.17
N LYS A 171 5.22 28.63 20.40
CA LYS A 171 4.90 29.01 19.02
C LYS A 171 5.05 27.82 18.07
N GLY A 172 5.83 26.84 18.47
CA GLY A 172 6.04 25.59 17.77
C GLY A 172 7.00 25.66 16.59
N ILE A 173 7.16 24.51 15.98
CA ILE A 173 7.91 24.31 14.73
C ILE A 173 7.12 23.36 13.84
N THR A 174 7.34 23.49 12.54
CA THR A 174 6.88 22.52 11.53
C THR A 174 8.09 21.96 10.81
N VAL A 175 8.18 20.64 10.74
CA VAL A 175 9.18 19.93 9.93
C VAL A 175 8.45 19.10 8.88
N SER A 176 9.05 19.02 7.70
CA SER A 176 8.48 18.27 6.58
C SER A 176 9.51 17.40 5.89
N TRP A 177 9.01 16.34 5.29
CA TRP A 177 9.76 15.44 4.43
C TRP A 177 8.97 15.19 3.15
N ALA A 178 9.61 15.35 1.99
CA ALA A 178 9.01 15.09 0.70
C ALA A 178 10.00 14.38 -0.23
N MET A 179 9.47 13.61 -1.18
CA MET A 179 10.28 12.91 -2.17
C MET A 179 9.67 13.04 -3.57
N HIS A 180 10.52 13.32 -4.56
CA HIS A 180 10.11 13.39 -5.96
C HIS A 180 11.31 13.12 -6.90
N ASP A 181 11.07 12.65 -8.12
CA ASP A 181 12.10 12.49 -9.16
C ASP A 181 12.68 13.85 -9.62
N ASN A 182 11.87 14.89 -9.61
CA ASN A 182 12.30 16.26 -9.89
C ASN A 182 12.69 16.98 -8.59
N ARG A 183 13.96 17.42 -8.51
CA ARG A 183 14.52 18.12 -7.33
C ARG A 183 13.73 19.37 -6.94
N ASN A 184 13.40 20.22 -7.92
CA ASN A 184 12.71 21.48 -7.62
C ASN A 184 11.29 21.22 -7.11
N LYS A 185 10.63 20.20 -7.62
CA LYS A 185 9.32 19.80 -7.15
C LYS A 185 9.37 19.21 -5.73
N ALA A 186 10.37 18.39 -5.40
CA ALA A 186 10.58 17.90 -4.04
C ALA A 186 10.78 19.04 -3.04
N ILE A 187 11.62 20.06 -3.40
CA ILE A 187 11.83 21.26 -2.58
C ILE A 187 10.53 22.03 -2.42
N SER A 188 9.79 22.27 -3.52
CA SER A 188 8.51 22.98 -3.48
C SER A 188 7.51 22.27 -2.58
N MET A 189 7.37 20.95 -2.69
CA MET A 189 6.47 20.14 -1.85
C MET A 189 6.80 20.29 -0.36
N ALA A 190 8.07 20.12 0.00
CA ALA A 190 8.51 20.23 1.38
C ALA A 190 8.30 21.64 1.95
N ARG A 191 8.62 22.69 1.17
CA ARG A 191 8.45 24.09 1.59
C ARG A 191 6.97 24.47 1.70
N GLU A 192 6.17 24.07 0.74
CA GLU A 192 4.72 24.31 0.76
C GLU A 192 4.05 23.62 1.95
N ALA A 193 4.48 22.40 2.28
CA ALA A 193 4.00 21.66 3.45
C ALA A 193 4.25 22.40 4.78
N ILE A 194 5.30 23.21 4.86
CA ILE A 194 5.60 24.07 6.02
C ILE A 194 4.75 25.32 6.02
N THR A 195 4.69 26.03 4.89
CA THR A 195 4.01 27.33 4.80
C THR A 195 2.48 27.22 4.87
N LYS A 196 1.94 26.06 4.52
CA LYS A 196 0.50 25.76 4.50
C LYS A 196 0.10 24.65 5.46
N ASP A 197 0.90 24.33 6.45
CA ASP A 197 0.75 23.17 7.33
C ASP A 197 -0.65 23.06 7.94
N ARG A 198 -1.16 24.13 8.55
CA ARG A 198 -2.51 24.16 9.16
C ARG A 198 -3.62 24.09 8.12
N LYS A 199 -3.42 24.70 6.96
CA LYS A 199 -4.35 24.63 5.85
C LYS A 199 -4.46 23.19 5.34
N PHE A 200 -3.33 22.54 5.07
CA PHE A 200 -3.28 21.15 4.62
C PHE A 200 -3.85 20.18 5.65
N LEU A 201 -3.59 20.41 6.92
CA LEU A 201 -4.21 19.61 7.98
C LEU A 201 -5.74 19.75 7.99
N ALA A 202 -6.25 20.97 7.85
CA ALA A 202 -7.70 21.23 7.78
C ALA A 202 -8.32 20.57 6.53
N GLU A 203 -7.68 20.70 5.37
CA GLU A 203 -8.12 20.07 4.12
C GLU A 203 -8.16 18.53 4.27
N LYS A 204 -7.13 17.94 4.86
CA LYS A 204 -7.10 16.49 5.12
C LYS A 204 -8.19 16.05 6.08
N THR A 205 -8.38 16.79 7.16
CA THR A 205 -9.45 16.50 8.14
C THR A 205 -10.82 16.57 7.47
N ASN A 206 -11.07 17.59 6.65
CA ASN A 206 -12.33 17.73 5.93
C ASN A 206 -12.53 16.61 4.90
N LYS A 207 -11.48 16.24 4.14
CA LYS A 207 -11.54 15.14 3.20
C LYS A 207 -11.86 13.82 3.91
N MET A 208 -11.20 13.52 5.03
CA MET A 208 -11.44 12.30 5.79
C MET A 208 -12.83 12.26 6.41
N ASN A 209 -13.28 13.38 6.98
CA ASN A 209 -14.64 13.50 7.52
C ASN A 209 -15.70 13.26 6.42
N LYS A 210 -15.49 13.85 5.23
CA LYS A 210 -16.37 13.63 4.08
C LYS A 210 -16.41 12.16 3.67
N LEU A 211 -15.25 11.52 3.51
CA LEU A 211 -15.19 10.09 3.17
C LEU A 211 -15.91 9.21 4.20
N LEU A 212 -15.68 9.44 5.49
CA LEU A 212 -16.27 8.65 6.55
C LEU A 212 -17.78 8.91 6.74
N ASN A 213 -18.28 10.09 6.40
CA ASN A 213 -19.69 10.44 6.56
C ASN A 213 -20.54 10.17 5.29
N GLU A 214 -19.94 10.28 4.10
CA GLU A 214 -20.69 10.25 2.85
C GLU A 214 -20.44 8.99 2.02
N GLU A 215 -19.26 8.37 2.13
CA GLU A 215 -18.86 7.28 1.24
C GLU A 215 -19.04 5.90 1.86
N ILE A 216 -18.81 5.75 3.17
CA ILE A 216 -18.91 4.45 3.83
C ILE A 216 -20.29 4.25 4.47
N PRO A 217 -20.76 3.00 4.60
CA PRO A 217 -22.01 2.72 5.30
C PRO A 217 -21.94 3.17 6.75
N TRP A 218 -23.00 3.76 7.23
CA TRP A 218 -23.10 4.15 8.63
C TRP A 218 -23.33 2.96 9.53
N PHE A 219 -22.61 2.87 10.65
CA PHE A 219 -22.73 1.80 11.61
C PHE A 219 -22.82 2.30 13.04
N ARG A 220 -23.75 1.76 13.79
CA ARG A 220 -23.93 2.00 15.23
C ARG A 220 -24.41 0.74 15.92
N CYS A 221 -23.89 0.45 17.10
CA CYS A 221 -24.40 -0.58 17.99
C CYS A 221 -24.23 -0.17 19.46
N SER A 222 -24.71 -1.00 20.38
CA SER A 222 -24.63 -0.73 21.83
C SER A 222 -23.21 -0.87 22.41
N ASP A 223 -22.32 -1.58 21.74
CA ASP A 223 -20.92 -1.74 22.14
C ASP A 223 -20.02 -0.86 21.27
N GLU A 224 -19.54 0.26 21.84
CA GLU A 224 -18.70 1.23 21.14
C GLU A 224 -17.38 0.64 20.62
N ARG A 225 -16.88 -0.46 21.19
CA ARG A 225 -15.67 -1.12 20.70
C ARG A 225 -15.85 -1.63 19.28
N PHE A 226 -17.03 -2.17 18.93
CA PHE A 226 -17.34 -2.57 17.56
C PHE A 226 -17.47 -1.37 16.64
N VAL A 227 -18.02 -0.26 17.11
CA VAL A 227 -18.09 0.99 16.33
C VAL A 227 -16.68 1.49 16.01
N ASP A 228 -15.80 1.53 17.01
CA ASP A 228 -14.41 1.96 16.85
C ASP A 228 -13.65 1.06 15.87
N ILE A 229 -13.77 -0.27 16.02
CA ILE A 229 -13.16 -1.24 15.09
C ILE A 229 -13.68 -1.06 13.67
N TYR A 230 -14.99 -0.89 13.50
CA TYR A 230 -15.62 -0.68 12.20
C TYR A 230 -15.03 0.53 11.47
N TYR A 231 -15.00 1.70 12.10
CA TYR A 231 -14.47 2.91 11.49
C TYR A 231 -12.94 2.87 11.35
N TYR A 232 -12.24 2.17 12.23
CA TYR A 232 -10.81 1.91 12.09
C TYR A 232 -10.51 1.09 10.83
N LEU A 233 -11.23 0.00 10.60
CA LEU A 233 -11.03 -0.86 9.42
C LEU A 233 -11.35 -0.12 8.11
N TRP A 234 -12.42 0.68 8.08
CA TRP A 234 -12.71 1.54 6.94
C TRP A 234 -11.61 2.58 6.69
N SER A 235 -11.08 3.15 7.74
CA SER A 235 -9.97 4.10 7.63
C SER A 235 -8.71 3.43 7.06
N LEU A 236 -8.41 2.20 7.45
CA LEU A 236 -7.33 1.42 6.86
C LEU A 236 -7.59 1.15 5.37
N TYR A 237 -8.80 0.75 5.01
CA TYR A 237 -9.18 0.54 3.61
C TYR A 237 -8.94 1.80 2.76
N LEU A 238 -9.38 2.96 3.23
CA LEU A 238 -9.18 4.25 2.57
C LEU A 238 -7.71 4.67 2.50
N MET A 239 -6.89 4.29 3.48
CA MET A 239 -5.44 4.57 3.48
C MET A 239 -4.67 3.75 2.45
N TYR A 240 -5.17 2.57 2.07
CA TYR A 240 -4.56 1.72 1.04
C TYR A 240 -5.08 2.00 -0.37
N TYR A 241 -6.02 2.91 -0.50
CA TYR A 241 -6.53 3.36 -1.78
C TYR A 241 -5.51 4.27 -2.48
N ILE A 242 -5.22 3.98 -3.73
CA ILE A 242 -4.25 4.70 -4.55
C ILE A 242 -4.85 5.17 -5.87
N GLU A 243 -4.40 6.33 -6.32
CA GLU A 243 -4.77 6.96 -7.58
C GLU A 243 -3.49 7.38 -8.33
N VAL A 244 -2.84 6.43 -8.98
CA VAL A 244 -1.60 6.71 -9.72
C VAL A 244 -1.89 7.39 -11.06
N GLY A 245 -2.94 6.95 -11.77
CA GLY A 245 -3.42 7.53 -13.03
C GLY A 245 -2.47 7.37 -14.22
N LYS A 246 -1.42 6.55 -14.09
CA LYS A 246 -0.44 6.30 -15.16
C LYS A 246 0.24 4.95 -15.00
N GLY A 247 0.91 4.50 -16.06
CA GLY A 247 1.65 3.25 -16.02
C GLY A 247 0.73 2.03 -15.93
N TRP A 248 1.00 1.14 -15.03
CA TRP A 248 0.24 -0.09 -14.83
C TRP A 248 -1.01 0.10 -13.98
N GLU A 249 -0.94 1.03 -13.07
CA GLU A 249 -1.97 1.35 -12.08
C GLU A 249 -2.76 2.57 -12.57
N MET A 250 -3.25 2.49 -13.80
CA MET A 250 -4.03 3.57 -14.41
C MET A 250 -5.37 3.80 -13.73
N GLU A 251 -5.93 2.72 -13.20
CA GLU A 251 -7.22 2.79 -12.53
C GLU A 251 -7.02 2.96 -11.02
N PRO A 252 -7.80 3.83 -10.38
CA PRO A 252 -7.80 3.94 -8.94
C PRO A 252 -8.21 2.61 -8.30
N HIS A 253 -7.46 2.15 -7.32
CA HIS A 253 -7.76 0.88 -6.66
C HIS A 253 -7.18 0.81 -5.24
N THR A 254 -7.66 -0.13 -4.46
CA THR A 254 -7.09 -0.44 -3.15
C THR A 254 -6.01 -1.48 -3.31
N GLN A 255 -4.81 -1.16 -2.88
CA GLN A 255 -3.70 -2.10 -2.84
C GLN A 255 -3.66 -2.88 -1.52
N THR A 256 -2.91 -3.97 -1.47
CA THR A 256 -2.91 -4.86 -0.32
C THR A 256 -2.21 -4.23 0.87
N ALA A 257 -1.00 -4.21 1.00
CA ALA A 257 -0.32 -3.72 2.19
C ALA A 257 1.03 -3.11 1.84
N VAL A 258 1.59 -2.44 2.80
CA VAL A 258 2.98 -2.00 2.76
C VAL A 258 3.93 -3.18 2.97
N ASN A 259 5.17 -2.97 2.67
CA ASN A 259 6.28 -3.91 2.84
C ASN A 259 6.35 -5.00 1.76
N ASN A 260 5.87 -6.17 2.07
CA ASN A 260 6.06 -7.30 1.20
C ASN A 260 4.93 -7.51 0.20
N PHE A 261 3.78 -6.82 0.35
CA PHE A 261 2.58 -6.95 -0.46
C PHE A 261 2.18 -5.62 -1.11
N LEU A 262 3.16 -4.90 -1.63
CA LEU A 262 2.88 -3.68 -2.38
C LEU A 262 2.12 -4.01 -3.68
N GLY A 263 1.12 -3.21 -4.00
CA GLY A 263 0.32 -3.34 -5.19
C GLY A 263 -0.95 -4.19 -5.00
N MET A 264 -1.61 -4.50 -6.08
CA MET A 264 -2.84 -5.27 -6.08
C MET A 264 -2.52 -6.78 -6.04
N HIS A 265 -2.72 -7.41 -4.89
CA HIS A 265 -2.55 -8.85 -4.76
C HIS A 265 -3.86 -9.57 -5.12
N ARG A 266 -3.79 -10.58 -5.98
CA ARG A 266 -4.98 -11.27 -6.52
C ARG A 266 -5.98 -11.75 -5.47
N TYR A 267 -5.47 -12.36 -4.41
CA TYR A 267 -6.30 -12.91 -3.34
C TYR A 267 -6.96 -11.79 -2.52
N ASP A 268 -6.18 -10.82 -2.10
CA ASP A 268 -6.66 -9.71 -1.27
C ASP A 268 -7.58 -8.77 -2.05
N ALA A 269 -7.35 -8.60 -3.34
CA ALA A 269 -8.17 -7.74 -4.19
C ALA A 269 -9.64 -8.18 -4.25
N ALA A 270 -9.92 -9.49 -4.14
CA ALA A 270 -11.29 -9.98 -4.06
C ALA A 270 -12.02 -9.45 -2.81
N PHE A 271 -11.34 -9.43 -1.66
CA PHE A 271 -11.90 -8.86 -0.43
C PHE A 271 -12.02 -7.34 -0.50
N GLN A 272 -11.02 -6.68 -1.08
CA GLN A 272 -11.03 -5.23 -1.27
C GLN A 272 -12.18 -4.79 -2.17
N ILE A 273 -12.48 -5.53 -3.23
CA ILE A 273 -13.64 -5.28 -4.10
C ILE A 273 -14.94 -5.46 -3.30
N LYS A 274 -15.06 -6.54 -2.52
CA LYS A 274 -16.23 -6.79 -1.66
C LYS A 274 -16.47 -5.63 -0.69
N VAL A 275 -15.42 -5.10 -0.07
CA VAL A 275 -15.53 -3.93 0.82
C VAL A 275 -15.90 -2.68 0.04
N GLY A 276 -15.20 -2.38 -1.05
CA GLY A 276 -15.44 -1.20 -1.88
C GLY A 276 -16.85 -1.16 -2.50
N ALA A 277 -17.46 -2.32 -2.76
CA ALA A 277 -18.83 -2.41 -3.28
C ALA A 277 -19.89 -1.85 -2.30
N TRP A 278 -19.60 -1.72 -1.03
CA TRP A 278 -20.46 -1.11 -0.03
C TRP A 278 -20.36 0.41 0.04
N THR A 279 -19.38 1.02 -0.61
CA THR A 279 -19.23 2.48 -0.63
C THR A 279 -20.33 3.13 -1.48
N ASN A 280 -20.64 4.40 -1.24
CA ASN A 280 -21.58 5.14 -2.07
C ASN A 280 -21.01 5.35 -3.47
N ASN A 281 -19.76 5.72 -3.59
CA ASN A 281 -19.09 5.86 -4.89
C ASN A 281 -18.40 4.56 -5.32
N LYS A 282 -19.20 3.56 -5.67
CA LYS A 282 -18.73 2.23 -6.06
C LYS A 282 -17.80 2.26 -7.27
N LYS A 283 -18.05 3.16 -8.23
CA LYS A 283 -17.18 3.33 -9.41
C LYS A 283 -15.79 3.76 -9.02
N HIS A 284 -15.67 4.55 -7.98
CA HIS A 284 -14.37 5.02 -7.48
C HIS A 284 -13.66 3.93 -6.68
N PHE A 285 -14.35 3.27 -5.73
CA PHE A 285 -13.70 2.39 -4.76
C PHE A 285 -13.71 0.89 -5.13
N ALA A 286 -14.60 0.41 -5.99
CA ALA A 286 -14.71 -1.01 -6.30
C ALA A 286 -14.26 -1.37 -7.71
N TYR A 287 -14.58 -0.57 -8.71
CA TYR A 287 -14.35 -0.94 -10.12
C TYR A 287 -12.88 -1.02 -10.48
N GLY A 288 -12.05 -0.18 -9.87
CA GLY A 288 -10.65 -0.03 -10.23
C GLY A 288 -9.83 -1.30 -10.14
N ASN A 289 -10.05 -2.12 -9.10
CA ASN A 289 -9.38 -3.41 -8.97
C ASN A 289 -9.68 -4.35 -10.16
N VAL A 290 -10.95 -4.44 -10.58
CA VAL A 290 -11.35 -5.25 -11.74
C VAL A 290 -10.83 -4.65 -13.04
N LEU A 291 -10.90 -3.34 -13.21
CA LEU A 291 -10.45 -2.64 -14.41
C LEU A 291 -8.93 -2.71 -14.58
N THR A 292 -8.17 -2.71 -13.48
CA THR A 292 -6.72 -2.92 -13.53
C THR A 292 -6.39 -4.28 -14.13
N TRP A 293 -7.02 -5.35 -13.72
CA TRP A 293 -6.84 -6.67 -14.34
C TRP A 293 -7.24 -6.68 -15.81
N LYS A 294 -8.40 -6.10 -16.15
CA LYS A 294 -8.85 -5.98 -17.53
C LYS A 294 -7.84 -5.23 -18.40
N HIS A 295 -7.31 -4.13 -17.89
CA HIS A 295 -6.31 -3.32 -18.58
C HIS A 295 -5.02 -4.10 -18.86
N LEU A 296 -4.53 -4.82 -17.87
CA LEU A 296 -3.33 -5.66 -17.97
C LEU A 296 -3.50 -6.74 -19.04
N THR A 297 -4.65 -7.41 -19.05
CA THR A 297 -4.92 -8.50 -20.00
C THR A 297 -5.08 -7.99 -21.42
N LYS A 298 -5.87 -6.94 -21.61
CA LYS A 298 -6.18 -6.38 -22.95
C LYS A 298 -4.93 -5.91 -23.69
N ASN A 299 -3.98 -5.36 -22.98
CA ASN A 299 -2.80 -4.73 -23.56
C ASN A 299 -1.56 -5.64 -23.58
N ASN A 300 -1.67 -6.92 -23.24
CA ASN A 300 -0.54 -7.83 -23.03
C ASN A 300 0.51 -7.30 -22.01
N ARG A 301 0.16 -6.28 -21.25
CA ARG A 301 1.07 -5.62 -20.29
C ARG A 301 1.52 -6.53 -19.16
N TYR A 302 0.87 -7.68 -19.01
CA TYR A 302 1.30 -8.68 -18.05
C TYR A 302 2.73 -9.18 -18.31
N ARG A 303 3.17 -9.31 -19.57
CA ARG A 303 4.55 -9.66 -19.88
C ARG A 303 5.51 -8.52 -19.54
N GLU A 304 5.17 -7.29 -19.92
CA GLU A 304 5.95 -6.11 -19.58
C GLU A 304 6.05 -5.91 -18.07
N LEU A 305 4.94 -6.12 -17.36
CA LEU A 305 4.90 -6.13 -15.91
C LEU A 305 5.78 -7.22 -15.31
N LYS A 306 5.70 -8.43 -15.82
CA LYS A 306 6.50 -9.54 -15.32
C LYS A 306 7.99 -9.25 -15.42
N ASP A 307 8.43 -8.65 -16.50
CA ASP A 307 9.82 -8.28 -16.70
C ASP A 307 10.20 -7.00 -15.95
N GLY A 308 9.34 -5.99 -15.93
CA GLY A 308 9.51 -4.77 -15.12
C GLY A 308 9.45 -5.06 -13.63
N ILE A 309 8.54 -5.90 -13.18
CA ILE A 309 8.44 -6.34 -11.78
C ILE A 309 9.63 -7.23 -11.41
N ARG A 310 10.15 -8.06 -12.29
CA ARG A 310 11.41 -8.75 -12.05
C ARG A 310 12.53 -7.79 -11.74
N MET A 311 12.70 -6.74 -12.53
CA MET A 311 13.72 -5.71 -12.26
C MET A 311 13.48 -5.03 -10.92
N ILE A 312 12.25 -4.69 -10.59
CA ILE A 312 11.87 -4.13 -9.30
C ILE A 312 12.03 -5.16 -8.18
N SER A 313 11.68 -6.43 -8.42
CA SER A 313 11.79 -7.51 -7.46
C SER A 313 13.24 -7.86 -7.14
N ASP A 314 14.09 -7.81 -8.14
CA ASP A 314 15.52 -7.98 -7.98
C ASP A 314 16.10 -6.91 -7.05
N ASN A 315 15.53 -5.73 -7.07
CA ASN A 315 15.90 -4.62 -6.21
C ASN A 315 15.32 -4.71 -4.79
N LYS A 316 14.17 -5.35 -4.60
CA LYS A 316 13.42 -5.27 -3.34
C LYS A 316 12.79 -6.58 -2.86
N GLY A 317 12.93 -7.64 -3.60
CA GLY A 317 12.16 -8.84 -3.33
C GLY A 317 10.66 -8.65 -3.60
N ILE A 318 10.31 -7.74 -4.53
CA ILE A 318 8.92 -7.51 -4.99
C ILE A 318 8.49 -8.59 -6.01
N SER A 319 9.24 -9.69 -6.09
CA SER A 319 9.00 -10.82 -7.00
C SER A 319 7.60 -11.41 -6.92
N TRP A 320 6.94 -11.23 -5.83
CA TRP A 320 5.58 -11.71 -5.67
C TRP A 320 4.52 -10.80 -6.29
N HIS A 321 4.83 -9.59 -6.68
CA HIS A 321 3.92 -8.79 -7.49
C HIS A 321 3.70 -9.41 -8.88
N SER A 322 4.65 -10.18 -9.40
CA SER A 322 4.42 -10.96 -10.62
C SER A 322 3.32 -12.00 -10.46
N GLY A 323 3.13 -12.52 -9.24
CA GLY A 323 2.01 -13.38 -8.89
C GLY A 323 0.75 -12.62 -8.48
N ALA A 324 0.91 -11.37 -8.01
CA ALA A 324 -0.18 -10.53 -7.56
C ALA A 324 -1.10 -10.08 -8.69
N TYR A 325 -0.53 -9.73 -9.83
CA TYR A 325 -1.27 -9.36 -11.04
C TYR A 325 -1.64 -10.56 -11.91
N GLY A 326 -1.61 -11.78 -11.38
CA GLY A 326 -1.94 -12.97 -12.13
C GLY A 326 -3.29 -12.85 -12.83
N VAL A 327 -3.25 -12.80 -14.16
CA VAL A 327 -4.43 -12.65 -15.01
C VAL A 327 -5.26 -13.94 -15.12
N GLU A 328 -4.74 -15.03 -14.61
CA GLU A 328 -5.36 -16.35 -14.65
C GLU A 328 -6.17 -16.63 -13.37
N THR A 329 -6.63 -15.59 -12.70
CA THR A 329 -7.32 -15.73 -11.42
C THR A 329 -8.82 -15.55 -11.58
N CYS A 330 -9.52 -16.34 -10.85
CA CYS A 330 -10.98 -16.33 -10.82
C CYS A 330 -11.55 -15.08 -10.12
N GLU A 331 -10.75 -14.44 -9.30
CA GLU A 331 -11.17 -13.38 -8.38
C GLU A 331 -11.74 -12.14 -9.08
N HIS A 332 -11.27 -11.84 -10.29
CA HIS A 332 -11.80 -10.69 -11.02
C HIS A 332 -13.20 -10.93 -11.61
N VAL A 333 -13.56 -12.17 -11.96
CA VAL A 333 -14.95 -12.50 -12.33
C VAL A 333 -15.87 -12.38 -11.13
N LEU A 334 -15.44 -12.94 -9.99
CA LEU A 334 -16.18 -12.87 -8.74
C LEU A 334 -16.32 -11.42 -8.26
N GLY A 335 -15.26 -10.63 -8.39
CA GLY A 335 -15.27 -9.20 -8.06
C GLY A 335 -16.22 -8.41 -8.95
N ALA A 336 -16.22 -8.65 -10.26
CA ALA A 336 -17.14 -7.99 -11.18
C ALA A 336 -18.59 -8.36 -10.89
N TRP A 337 -18.85 -9.63 -10.57
CA TRP A 337 -20.17 -10.09 -10.15
C TRP A 337 -20.62 -9.42 -8.85
N GLN A 338 -19.73 -9.34 -7.85
CA GLN A 338 -19.99 -8.66 -6.58
C GLN A 338 -20.37 -7.18 -6.78
N ILE A 339 -19.68 -6.49 -7.67
CA ILE A 339 -20.01 -5.10 -8.04
C ILE A 339 -21.41 -5.05 -8.63
N TYR A 340 -21.73 -5.96 -9.54
CA TYR A 340 -23.08 -6.03 -10.15
C TYR A 340 -24.19 -6.26 -9.11
N GLU A 341 -23.98 -7.15 -8.15
CA GLU A 341 -24.94 -7.42 -7.07
C GLU A 341 -25.28 -6.17 -6.26
N HIS A 342 -24.35 -5.22 -6.14
CA HIS A 342 -24.56 -3.97 -5.41
C HIS A 342 -25.03 -2.81 -6.28
N THR A 343 -24.80 -2.88 -7.59
CA THR A 343 -25.04 -1.74 -8.50
C THR A 343 -26.12 -1.96 -9.53
N GLY A 344 -26.36 -3.22 -9.90
CA GLY A 344 -27.16 -3.58 -11.08
C GLY A 344 -26.50 -3.19 -12.42
N ASP A 345 -25.21 -2.81 -12.43
CA ASP A 345 -24.53 -2.32 -13.64
C ASP A 345 -24.20 -3.45 -14.62
N VAL A 346 -25.19 -3.85 -15.42
CA VAL A 346 -25.06 -4.86 -16.47
C VAL A 346 -24.06 -4.42 -17.55
N GLU A 347 -23.96 -3.11 -17.82
CA GLU A 347 -23.03 -2.61 -18.84
C GLU A 347 -21.56 -2.76 -18.40
N PHE A 348 -21.28 -2.62 -17.11
CA PHE A 348 -19.96 -2.94 -16.57
C PHE A 348 -19.63 -4.43 -16.74
N LEU A 349 -20.58 -5.33 -16.44
CA LEU A 349 -20.40 -6.77 -16.69
C LEU A 349 -20.18 -7.06 -18.17
N ARG A 350 -20.96 -6.45 -19.06
CA ARG A 350 -20.81 -6.60 -20.51
C ARG A 350 -19.41 -6.24 -20.97
N ARG A 351 -18.90 -5.09 -20.55
CA ARG A 351 -17.54 -4.65 -20.88
C ARG A 351 -16.47 -5.60 -20.33
N CYS A 352 -16.62 -6.04 -19.09
CA CYS A 352 -15.69 -7.01 -18.49
C CYS A 352 -15.70 -8.34 -19.24
N TYR A 353 -16.89 -8.84 -19.58
CA TYR A 353 -17.04 -10.10 -20.29
C TYR A 353 -16.42 -10.05 -21.68
N LEU A 354 -16.83 -9.10 -22.51
CA LEU A 354 -16.41 -9.01 -23.92
C LEU A 354 -14.93 -8.66 -24.09
N ASP A 355 -14.44 -7.78 -23.26
CA ASP A 355 -13.05 -7.31 -23.36
C ASP A 355 -12.05 -8.26 -22.71
N HIS A 356 -12.48 -9.03 -21.72
CA HIS A 356 -11.56 -9.76 -20.85
C HIS A 356 -11.95 -11.23 -20.62
N PHE A 357 -13.14 -11.50 -20.00
CA PHE A 357 -13.44 -12.85 -19.51
C PHE A 357 -13.62 -13.87 -20.62
N ASP A 358 -14.32 -13.51 -21.68
CA ASP A 358 -14.55 -14.39 -22.83
C ASP A 358 -13.24 -14.89 -23.46
N LYS A 359 -12.31 -13.98 -23.66
CA LYS A 359 -10.99 -14.30 -24.27
C LYS A 359 -10.09 -15.10 -23.32
N LEU A 360 -10.15 -14.80 -22.04
CA LEU A 360 -9.29 -15.42 -21.04
C LEU A 360 -9.76 -16.85 -20.73
N PHE A 361 -11.01 -17.00 -20.36
CA PHE A 361 -11.52 -18.26 -19.83
C PHE A 361 -11.90 -19.29 -20.90
N LYS A 362 -12.30 -18.89 -22.09
CA LYS A 362 -12.48 -19.84 -23.22
C LYS A 362 -11.17 -20.47 -23.69
N LYS A 363 -10.03 -19.75 -23.57
CA LYS A 363 -8.73 -20.25 -24.02
C LYS A 363 -7.97 -21.04 -22.95
N ARG A 364 -8.19 -20.73 -21.68
CA ARG A 364 -7.46 -21.29 -20.55
C ARG A 364 -8.36 -21.46 -19.34
N LEU A 365 -9.18 -22.48 -19.35
CA LEU A 365 -9.76 -22.92 -18.09
C LEU A 365 -8.64 -23.56 -17.27
N PRO A 366 -8.28 -23.00 -16.11
CA PRO A 366 -7.32 -23.64 -15.24
C PRO A 366 -7.89 -25.00 -14.83
N SER A 367 -7.15 -26.06 -15.06
CA SER A 367 -7.59 -27.42 -14.83
C SER A 367 -7.79 -27.81 -13.36
N PHE A 368 -7.57 -26.89 -12.40
CA PHE A 368 -7.56 -27.22 -10.97
C PHE A 368 -7.86 -26.02 -10.05
N ALA A 369 -9.11 -25.57 -9.99
CA ALA A 369 -9.52 -24.73 -8.89
C ALA A 369 -10.96 -25.01 -8.52
N MET A 370 -11.26 -25.25 -7.25
CA MET A 370 -12.66 -25.31 -6.77
C MET A 370 -13.42 -24.03 -7.11
N ASN A 371 -12.74 -22.91 -7.18
CA ASN A 371 -13.30 -21.63 -7.65
C ASN A 371 -13.72 -21.65 -9.11
N LEU A 372 -13.27 -22.61 -9.92
CA LEU A 372 -13.65 -22.69 -11.32
C LEU A 372 -15.15 -22.94 -11.49
N PHE A 373 -15.72 -23.75 -10.62
CA PHE A 373 -17.15 -24.00 -10.60
C PHE A 373 -17.94 -22.70 -10.34
N GLU A 374 -17.57 -21.97 -9.30
CA GLU A 374 -18.20 -20.69 -8.95
C GLU A 374 -18.03 -19.67 -10.08
N VAL A 375 -16.83 -19.58 -10.66
CA VAL A 375 -16.54 -18.69 -11.79
C VAL A 375 -17.38 -19.06 -13.01
N ALA A 376 -17.49 -20.34 -13.34
CA ALA A 376 -18.30 -20.79 -14.47
C ALA A 376 -19.78 -20.47 -14.25
N GLU A 377 -20.30 -20.62 -13.03
CA GLU A 377 -21.67 -20.18 -12.68
C GLU A 377 -21.86 -18.66 -12.89
N LYS A 378 -20.90 -17.85 -12.45
CA LYS A 378 -20.98 -16.40 -12.67
C LYS A 378 -20.88 -16.06 -14.15
N LEU A 379 -20.01 -16.71 -14.90
CA LEU A 379 -19.88 -16.51 -16.35
C LEU A 379 -21.15 -16.94 -17.10
N GLU A 380 -21.81 -18.04 -16.69
CA GLU A 380 -23.13 -18.43 -17.23
C GLU A 380 -24.14 -17.30 -17.02
N ARG A 381 -24.27 -16.84 -15.78
CA ARG A 381 -25.21 -15.77 -15.43
C ARG A 381 -24.90 -14.45 -16.14
N ILE A 382 -23.63 -14.06 -16.18
CA ILE A 382 -23.17 -12.87 -16.91
C ILE A 382 -23.55 -12.99 -18.39
N SER A 383 -23.23 -14.12 -19.02
CA SER A 383 -23.52 -14.35 -20.44
C SER A 383 -25.01 -14.24 -20.73
N PHE A 384 -25.86 -14.79 -19.87
CA PHE A 384 -27.30 -14.67 -19.99
C PHE A 384 -27.77 -13.21 -19.86
N LEU A 385 -27.31 -12.49 -18.83
CA LEU A 385 -27.66 -11.09 -18.59
C LEU A 385 -27.27 -10.15 -19.74
N ILE A 386 -26.14 -10.42 -20.39
CA ILE A 386 -25.64 -9.59 -21.51
C ILE A 386 -26.17 -10.01 -22.87
N GLY A 387 -27.11 -10.98 -22.94
CA GLY A 387 -27.73 -11.44 -24.16
C GLY A 387 -26.84 -12.37 -25.04
N LYS A 388 -26.03 -13.22 -24.41
CA LYS A 388 -25.18 -14.23 -25.10
C LYS A 388 -25.56 -15.65 -24.69
N PRO A 389 -26.70 -16.18 -25.17
CA PRO A 389 -27.23 -17.47 -24.73
C PRO A 389 -26.35 -18.65 -25.10
N GLU A 390 -25.59 -18.58 -26.21
CA GLU A 390 -24.69 -19.64 -26.61
C GLU A 390 -23.49 -19.75 -25.66
N ASP A 391 -22.98 -18.60 -25.19
CA ASP A 391 -21.93 -18.58 -24.19
C ASP A 391 -22.46 -19.11 -22.85
N ALA A 392 -23.65 -18.75 -22.46
CA ALA A 392 -24.28 -19.28 -21.23
C ALA A 392 -24.41 -20.81 -21.30
N LYS A 393 -24.79 -21.37 -22.46
CA LYS A 393 -24.85 -22.82 -22.68
C LYS A 393 -23.44 -23.45 -22.52
N HIS A 394 -22.43 -22.84 -23.12
CA HIS A 394 -21.05 -23.31 -23.01
C HIS A 394 -20.59 -23.39 -21.54
N TRP A 395 -20.82 -22.34 -20.74
CA TRP A 395 -20.47 -22.35 -19.32
C TRP A 395 -21.26 -23.37 -18.51
N LYS A 396 -22.54 -23.56 -18.84
CA LYS A 396 -23.39 -24.59 -18.22
C LYS A 396 -22.87 -26.01 -18.46
N ASP A 397 -22.35 -26.27 -19.66
CA ASP A 397 -21.78 -27.57 -20.00
C ASP A 397 -20.45 -27.82 -19.23
N ILE A 398 -19.65 -26.76 -19.03
CA ILE A 398 -18.47 -26.81 -18.17
C ILE A 398 -18.85 -27.13 -16.71
N ILE A 399 -19.85 -26.43 -16.16
CA ILE A 399 -20.35 -26.67 -14.81
C ILE A 399 -20.76 -28.12 -14.63
N ARG A 400 -21.51 -28.66 -15.62
CA ARG A 400 -21.98 -30.06 -15.58
C ARG A 400 -20.81 -31.05 -15.59
N ARG A 401 -19.83 -30.82 -16.45
CA ARG A 401 -18.62 -31.65 -16.55
C ARG A 401 -17.81 -31.63 -15.26
N ASP A 402 -17.60 -30.47 -14.70
CA ASP A 402 -16.76 -30.30 -13.52
C ASP A 402 -17.47 -30.76 -12.25
N LYS A 403 -18.80 -30.64 -12.14
CA LYS A 403 -19.58 -31.25 -11.05
C LYS A 403 -19.37 -32.77 -11.00
N ASN A 404 -19.47 -33.41 -12.14
CA ASN A 404 -19.29 -34.86 -12.22
C ASN A 404 -17.86 -35.28 -11.88
N HIS A 405 -16.88 -34.51 -12.31
CA HIS A 405 -15.48 -34.76 -12.00
C HIS A 405 -15.20 -34.57 -10.50
N ILE A 406 -15.63 -33.47 -9.89
CA ILE A 406 -15.49 -33.21 -8.45
C ILE A 406 -16.21 -34.30 -7.65
N ARG A 407 -17.41 -34.69 -8.04
CA ARG A 407 -18.18 -35.73 -7.38
C ARG A 407 -17.45 -37.07 -7.44
N SER A 408 -16.95 -37.47 -8.61
CA SER A 408 -16.17 -38.70 -8.75
C SER A 408 -14.88 -38.69 -7.93
N MET A 409 -14.20 -37.58 -7.82
CA MET A 409 -13.03 -37.42 -6.97
C MET A 409 -13.38 -37.52 -5.48
N PHE A 410 -14.54 -36.97 -5.08
CA PHE A 410 -15.03 -37.05 -3.70
C PHE A 410 -15.40 -38.49 -3.35
N ASP A 411 -16.16 -39.17 -4.20
CA ASP A 411 -16.61 -40.52 -4.01
C ASP A 411 -15.42 -41.50 -3.90
N GLN A 412 -14.44 -41.43 -4.80
CA GLN A 412 -13.22 -42.24 -4.79
C GLN A 412 -12.36 -42.05 -3.54
N ARG A 413 -12.31 -40.87 -2.96
CA ARG A 413 -11.49 -40.55 -1.78
C ARG A 413 -12.22 -40.82 -0.47
N TRP A 414 -13.53 -40.70 -0.47
CA TRP A 414 -14.36 -41.04 0.67
C TRP A 414 -14.25 -42.55 0.96
N GLU A 415 -14.25 -43.36 -0.07
CA GLU A 415 -14.08 -44.79 0.01
C GLU A 415 -12.68 -45.23 0.47
N SER A 416 -11.65 -44.43 0.19
CA SER A 416 -10.26 -44.76 0.50
C SER A 416 -9.77 -44.32 1.88
N ASN A 417 -10.59 -43.72 2.72
CA ASN A 417 -10.17 -43.08 4.01
C ASN A 417 -9.04 -42.04 3.91
N GLU A 418 -8.71 -41.59 2.73
CA GLU A 418 -7.62 -40.62 2.49
C GLU A 418 -8.02 -39.16 2.66
N ILE A 419 -9.27 -38.88 3.04
CA ILE A 419 -9.78 -37.51 3.19
C ILE A 419 -8.98 -36.72 4.23
N SER A 420 -8.58 -37.34 5.33
CA SER A 420 -7.77 -36.72 6.37
C SER A 420 -6.38 -36.29 5.83
N ASN A 421 -5.77 -37.09 4.95
CA ASN A 421 -4.49 -36.81 4.33
C ASN A 421 -4.61 -35.77 3.20
N TYR A 422 -5.75 -35.70 2.53
CA TYR A 422 -6.03 -34.71 1.51
C TYR A 422 -6.14 -33.30 2.09
N PHE A 423 -6.75 -33.17 3.26
CA PHE A 423 -6.86 -31.89 3.96
C PHE A 423 -5.62 -31.51 4.76
N ALA A 424 -4.78 -32.46 5.16
CA ALA A 424 -3.58 -32.22 5.94
C ALA A 424 -2.29 -32.07 5.12
N GLY A 425 -2.29 -32.39 3.83
CA GLY A 425 -1.09 -32.38 2.99
C GLY A 425 -0.71 -30.99 2.46
N PRO A 426 0.58 -30.63 2.45
CA PRO A 426 1.03 -29.30 1.97
C PRO A 426 0.72 -29.02 0.50
N LYS A 427 0.49 -30.05 -0.33
CA LYS A 427 0.05 -29.90 -1.72
C LYS A 427 -1.45 -29.62 -1.86
N ASN A 428 -2.23 -29.86 -0.84
CA ASN A 428 -3.69 -29.79 -0.87
C ASN A 428 -4.25 -28.64 0.01
N GLY A 429 -3.40 -27.90 0.71
CA GLY A 429 -3.78 -26.78 1.55
C GLY A 429 -4.55 -25.66 0.82
N MET A 430 -4.36 -25.55 -0.49
CA MET A 430 -5.14 -24.61 -1.33
C MET A 430 -6.63 -24.99 -1.45
N ILE A 431 -6.97 -26.26 -1.31
CA ILE A 431 -8.38 -26.72 -1.36
C ILE A 431 -9.11 -26.38 -0.08
N MET A 432 -8.43 -26.48 1.07
CA MET A 432 -9.01 -26.08 2.35
C MET A 432 -9.31 -24.59 2.46
N THR A 433 -8.40 -23.74 1.99
CA THR A 433 -8.62 -22.29 2.01
C THR A 433 -9.80 -21.86 1.12
N ASN A 434 -10.01 -22.53 0.00
CA ASN A 434 -11.09 -22.20 -0.92
C ASN A 434 -12.45 -22.82 -0.53
N GLY A 435 -12.46 -23.94 0.18
CA GLY A 435 -13.69 -24.60 0.65
C GLY A 435 -14.28 -24.01 1.93
N PHE A 436 -13.49 -23.33 2.74
CA PHE A 436 -13.99 -22.67 3.96
C PHE A 436 -14.65 -21.32 3.72
N TRP A 437 -14.53 -20.75 2.52
CA TRP A 437 -15.05 -19.44 2.15
C TRP A 437 -16.19 -19.52 1.13
N ALA A 438 -16.64 -20.71 0.81
CA ALA A 438 -17.86 -20.96 0.07
C ALA A 438 -19.02 -21.18 1.05
#